data_63671f08ceb852269b449381f13bc580
#
_entry.id   63671f08ceb852269b449381f13bc580
#
_cell.length_a   1.000
_cell.length_b   1.000
_cell.length_c   1.000
_cell.angle_alpha   90.00
_cell.angle_beta   90.00
_cell.angle_gamma   90.00
#
_symmetry.space_group_name_H-M   'P 1'
#
loop_
_entity.id
_entity.type
_entity.pdbx_description
1 polymer ?
#
loop_
_entity_poly.entity_id
_entity_poly.type
_entity_poly.pdbx_seq_one_letter_code
_entity_poly.pdbx_strand_id
1 'polypeptide(L)'
;MVDIYQGIVDLLNNEENLILASIISQIGPSPAKLGASFVIREDGTFLGTLGGGKLESDILTLSKELFHIRKNRLIHIEMKGEDVAGTDMLCGGILDIYLEFISKNSKSALNIFSEAVRIRKRGGKGIIITFVYPETVAKDIYKSLITEKEVIAPVESEKMILSITQKKFSELLRKRKPGFYTLHNDDLVETKLTSVKMQGVYLEPVLSVPTVYIFGGGHISQKLAPLVKMVNFKVVVIDDRAEFADQARFPDADEVILEDFSKVFEKIQIDETSYLVIVTRGHLSDNICLEMALKTDAIYIGMIGSRRKRDLVYKKIIKKGISKEVLDRVHAPIGLNINAETPEEIAISIVAELIKVRGDKLPLGKKDWKV
;
A
#
# COMPACT_ATOMS: atom_id res chain seq x y z
N MET A 1 1.84 -5.21 -9.89
CA MET A 1 2.45 -5.89 -8.71
C MET A 1 1.48 -6.98 -8.27
N VAL A 2 1.96 -8.21 -8.08
CA VAL A 2 1.12 -9.32 -7.60
C VAL A 2 0.60 -8.97 -6.21
N ASP A 3 -0.70 -9.12 -5.98
CA ASP A 3 -1.28 -8.95 -4.64
C ASP A 3 -1.04 -10.22 -3.83
N ILE A 4 -0.11 -10.15 -2.89
CA ILE A 4 0.30 -11.27 -2.04
C ILE A 4 -0.90 -11.84 -1.27
N TYR A 5 -1.79 -10.99 -0.73
CA TYR A 5 -2.96 -11.46 0.01
C TYR A 5 -3.94 -12.20 -0.89
N GLN A 6 -4.17 -11.69 -2.13
CA GLN A 6 -5.00 -12.39 -3.09
C GLN A 6 -4.39 -13.74 -3.47
N GLY A 7 -3.06 -13.78 -3.70
CA GLY A 7 -2.37 -15.04 -4.00
C GLY A 7 -2.50 -16.08 -2.87
N ILE A 8 -2.39 -15.65 -1.61
CA ILE A 8 -2.62 -16.54 -0.46
C ILE A 8 -4.07 -17.06 -0.44
N VAL A 9 -5.06 -16.18 -0.65
CA VAL A 9 -6.47 -16.57 -0.70
C VAL A 9 -6.74 -17.57 -1.82
N ASP A 10 -6.17 -17.35 -3.00
CA ASP A 10 -6.34 -18.24 -4.15
C ASP A 10 -5.74 -19.63 -3.87
N LEU A 11 -4.55 -19.71 -3.27
CA LEU A 11 -3.91 -20.97 -2.89
C LEU A 11 -4.74 -21.74 -1.85
N LEU A 12 -5.21 -21.06 -0.80
CA LEU A 12 -6.03 -21.69 0.23
C LEU A 12 -7.37 -22.19 -0.32
N ASN A 13 -8.00 -21.45 -1.25
CA ASN A 13 -9.22 -21.90 -1.94
C ASN A 13 -8.97 -23.10 -2.87
N ASN A 14 -7.75 -23.23 -3.41
CA ASN A 14 -7.32 -24.39 -4.20
C ASN A 14 -6.83 -25.58 -3.33
N GLU A 15 -7.06 -25.51 -2.03
CA GLU A 15 -6.62 -26.52 -1.07
C GLU A 15 -5.11 -26.78 -1.09
N GLU A 16 -4.30 -25.74 -1.24
CA GLU A 16 -2.84 -25.80 -1.23
C GLU A 16 -2.26 -25.31 0.11
N ASN A 17 -1.24 -26.02 0.63
CA ASN A 17 -0.40 -25.52 1.70
C ASN A 17 0.56 -24.47 1.12
N LEU A 18 1.02 -23.55 1.95
CA LEU A 18 2.00 -22.57 1.55
C LEU A 18 2.95 -22.18 2.68
N ILE A 19 4.10 -21.62 2.32
CA ILE A 19 4.97 -20.93 3.26
C ILE A 19 4.96 -19.46 2.90
N LEU A 20 4.68 -18.61 3.91
CA LEU A 20 4.80 -17.16 3.81
C LEU A 20 6.11 -16.73 4.48
N ALA A 21 7.07 -16.28 3.69
CA ALA A 21 8.29 -15.66 4.18
C ALA A 21 8.14 -14.13 4.15
N SER A 22 8.34 -13.48 5.30
CA SER A 22 8.20 -12.04 5.44
C SER A 22 9.44 -11.42 6.08
N ILE A 23 9.95 -10.32 5.53
CA ILE A 23 11.01 -9.54 6.17
C ILE A 23 10.37 -8.73 7.30
N ILE A 24 10.63 -9.13 8.55
CA ILE A 24 10.03 -8.54 9.74
C ILE A 24 10.92 -7.55 10.48
N SER A 25 12.24 -7.54 10.17
CA SER A 25 13.20 -6.57 10.67
C SER A 25 14.31 -6.35 9.65
N GLN A 26 14.83 -5.14 9.60
CA GLN A 26 15.92 -4.74 8.69
C GLN A 26 16.83 -3.73 9.39
N ILE A 27 18.14 -3.96 9.31
CA ILE A 27 19.17 -3.06 9.80
C ILE A 27 20.16 -2.78 8.66
N GLY A 28 20.36 -1.51 8.35
CA GLY A 28 21.26 -1.11 7.26
C GLY A 28 20.67 -1.26 5.85
N PRO A 29 21.47 -0.99 4.81
CA PRO A 29 21.04 -1.08 3.41
C PRO A 29 20.82 -2.54 3.00
N SER A 30 19.74 -2.80 2.24
CA SER A 30 19.39 -4.11 1.74
C SER A 30 18.63 -3.97 0.41
N PRO A 31 18.74 -4.93 -0.52
CA PRO A 31 17.97 -4.94 -1.76
C PRO A 31 16.47 -5.14 -1.51
N ALA A 32 16.12 -5.81 -0.42
CA ALA A 32 14.75 -6.01 0.02
C ALA A 32 14.33 -5.01 1.10
N LYS A 33 13.04 -4.75 1.20
CA LYS A 33 12.48 -3.80 2.18
C LYS A 33 11.76 -4.53 3.29
N LEU A 34 11.74 -3.91 4.47
CA LEU A 34 10.85 -4.32 5.57
C LEU A 34 9.41 -4.45 5.05
N GLY A 35 8.75 -5.58 5.32
CA GLY A 35 7.44 -5.92 4.81
C GLY A 35 7.41 -6.59 3.44
N ALA A 36 8.54 -6.79 2.79
CA ALA A 36 8.61 -7.63 1.60
C ALA A 36 8.18 -9.07 1.96
N SER A 37 7.33 -9.65 1.12
CA SER A 37 6.75 -10.97 1.35
C SER A 37 6.90 -11.87 0.13
N PHE A 38 7.07 -13.15 0.39
CA PHE A 38 7.37 -14.19 -0.58
C PHE A 38 6.53 -15.42 -0.22
N VAL A 39 5.57 -15.75 -1.07
CA VAL A 39 4.69 -16.92 -0.90
C VAL A 39 5.23 -18.06 -1.71
N ILE A 40 5.48 -19.18 -1.07
CA ILE A 40 6.11 -20.36 -1.66
C ILE A 40 5.12 -21.50 -1.63
N ARG A 41 5.01 -22.24 -2.74
CA ARG A 41 4.18 -23.44 -2.90
C ARG A 41 5.04 -24.70 -2.70
N GLU A 42 4.37 -25.85 -2.44
CA GLU A 42 5.08 -27.12 -2.27
C GLU A 42 5.86 -27.57 -3.52
N ASP A 43 5.42 -27.17 -4.71
CA ASP A 43 6.10 -27.46 -5.98
C ASP A 43 7.34 -26.55 -6.23
N GLY A 44 7.61 -25.60 -5.32
CA GLY A 44 8.72 -24.65 -5.41
C GLY A 44 8.43 -23.42 -6.26
N THR A 45 7.24 -23.29 -6.85
CA THR A 45 6.79 -22.05 -7.47
C THR A 45 6.46 -21.01 -6.39
N PHE A 46 6.48 -19.72 -6.75
CA PHE A 46 6.35 -18.65 -5.77
C PHE A 46 5.68 -17.40 -6.32
N LEU A 47 5.22 -16.54 -5.39
CA LEU A 47 4.68 -15.20 -5.64
C LEU A 47 5.42 -14.18 -4.77
N GLY A 48 5.65 -12.97 -5.31
CA GLY A 48 6.36 -11.90 -4.59
C GLY A 48 7.86 -11.94 -4.75
N THR A 49 8.59 -11.24 -3.90
CA THR A 49 10.06 -11.19 -3.93
C THR A 49 10.64 -10.70 -2.59
N LEU A 50 11.78 -11.23 -2.23
CA LEU A 50 12.62 -10.77 -1.12
C LEU A 50 13.90 -10.05 -1.61
N GLY A 51 13.88 -9.57 -2.85
CA GLY A 51 15.02 -8.85 -3.46
C GLY A 51 15.84 -9.67 -4.45
N GLY A 52 15.46 -10.94 -4.69
CA GLY A 52 16.08 -11.81 -5.69
C GLY A 52 17.37 -12.51 -5.24
N GLY A 53 18.00 -13.21 -6.19
CA GLY A 53 19.31 -13.81 -6.04
C GLY A 53 19.42 -14.96 -5.05
N LYS A 54 20.58 -15.05 -4.39
CA LYS A 54 20.92 -16.14 -3.46
C LYS A 54 19.93 -16.21 -2.27
N LEU A 55 19.48 -15.05 -1.77
CA LEU A 55 18.54 -14.98 -0.66
C LEU A 55 17.27 -15.81 -0.93
N GLU A 56 16.63 -15.61 -2.08
CA GLU A 56 15.42 -16.36 -2.44
C GLU A 56 15.70 -17.84 -2.66
N SER A 57 16.84 -18.18 -3.24
CA SER A 57 17.27 -19.58 -3.42
C SER A 57 17.46 -20.30 -2.07
N ASP A 58 18.07 -19.65 -1.09
CA ASP A 58 18.28 -20.19 0.24
C ASP A 58 16.93 -20.39 0.98
N ILE A 59 16.02 -19.40 0.85
CA ILE A 59 14.67 -19.48 1.39
C ILE A 59 13.86 -20.61 0.75
N LEU A 60 13.93 -20.80 -0.57
CA LEU A 60 13.27 -21.91 -1.26
C LEU A 60 13.79 -23.26 -0.79
N THR A 61 15.10 -23.38 -0.56
CA THR A 61 15.70 -24.61 -0.04
C THR A 61 15.22 -24.92 1.36
N LEU A 62 15.22 -23.94 2.25
CA LEU A 62 14.73 -24.07 3.62
C LEU A 62 13.23 -24.39 3.65
N SER A 63 12.45 -23.82 2.74
CA SER A 63 11.01 -24.03 2.68
C SER A 63 10.63 -25.50 2.43
N LYS A 64 11.42 -26.26 1.67
CA LYS A 64 11.21 -27.69 1.45
C LYS A 64 11.23 -28.47 2.77
N GLU A 65 12.18 -28.15 3.65
CA GLU A 65 12.24 -28.73 4.99
C GLU A 65 11.01 -28.35 5.81
N LEU A 66 10.65 -27.05 5.80
CA LEU A 66 9.54 -26.54 6.60
C LEU A 66 8.17 -27.09 6.17
N PHE A 67 7.95 -27.34 4.89
CA PHE A 67 6.75 -28.06 4.42
C PHE A 67 6.64 -29.45 5.05
N HIS A 68 7.76 -30.16 5.12
CA HIS A 68 7.78 -31.52 5.67
C HIS A 68 7.53 -31.55 7.18
N ILE A 69 8.19 -30.65 7.93
CA ILE A 69 8.06 -30.63 9.40
C ILE A 69 6.90 -29.76 9.91
N ARG A 70 6.28 -28.95 9.04
CA ARG A 70 5.16 -28.04 9.34
C ARG A 70 5.46 -27.10 10.51
N LYS A 71 6.61 -26.44 10.46
CA LYS A 71 7.06 -25.50 11.49
C LYS A 71 7.23 -24.09 10.94
N ASN A 72 7.08 -23.12 11.84
CA ASN A 72 7.51 -21.75 11.59
C ASN A 72 8.97 -21.60 12.00
N ARG A 73 9.70 -20.69 11.35
CA ARG A 73 11.10 -20.43 11.65
C ARG A 73 11.45 -18.96 11.44
N LEU A 74 12.13 -18.39 12.43
CA LEU A 74 12.78 -17.09 12.31
C LEU A 74 14.24 -17.30 11.90
N ILE A 75 14.69 -16.63 10.84
CA ILE A 75 16.07 -16.67 10.37
C ILE A 75 16.68 -15.28 10.37
N HIS A 76 17.97 -15.23 10.67
CA HIS A 76 18.77 -14.03 10.69
C HIS A 76 19.83 -14.13 9.61
N ILE A 77 19.87 -13.15 8.70
CA ILE A 77 20.79 -13.15 7.58
C ILE A 77 21.62 -11.88 7.60
N GLU A 78 22.93 -12.04 7.79
CA GLU A 78 23.91 -10.98 7.59
C GLU A 78 24.35 -10.99 6.12
N MET A 79 24.08 -9.91 5.41
CA MET A 79 24.50 -9.74 4.02
C MET A 79 25.95 -9.24 3.98
N LYS A 80 26.91 -10.16 3.84
CA LYS A 80 28.33 -9.82 3.69
C LYS A 80 28.65 -9.52 2.23
N GLY A 81 29.58 -8.57 1.98
CA GLY A 81 29.95 -8.15 0.63
C GLY A 81 30.47 -9.28 -0.30
N GLU A 82 30.93 -10.43 0.26
CA GLU A 82 31.36 -11.62 -0.49
C GLU A 82 30.18 -12.45 -1.07
N ASP A 83 29.01 -12.41 -0.44
CA ASP A 83 27.79 -13.08 -0.93
C ASP A 83 27.18 -12.36 -2.14
N VAL A 84 27.73 -11.21 -2.50
CA VAL A 84 27.32 -10.31 -3.59
C VAL A 84 28.37 -10.31 -4.71
N ALA A 85 29.34 -11.23 -4.68
CA ALA A 85 30.37 -11.37 -5.71
C ALA A 85 29.76 -11.75 -7.07
N GLY A 86 29.45 -10.75 -7.86
CA GLY A 86 28.77 -10.80 -9.16
C GLY A 86 27.76 -9.68 -9.36
N THR A 87 27.44 -8.91 -8.32
CA THR A 87 26.65 -7.68 -8.42
C THR A 87 27.37 -6.56 -7.68
N ASP A 88 27.43 -5.36 -8.24
CA ASP A 88 28.04 -4.15 -7.65
C ASP A 88 27.36 -3.65 -6.37
N MET A 89 26.70 -4.51 -5.59
CA MET A 89 25.96 -4.16 -4.38
C MET A 89 26.81 -4.38 -3.12
N LEU A 90 27.49 -3.36 -2.69
CA LEU A 90 28.09 -3.17 -1.35
C LEU A 90 26.99 -3.01 -0.27
N CYS A 91 26.08 -3.98 -0.13
CA CYS A 91 25.01 -3.90 0.86
C CYS A 91 25.36 -4.75 2.08
N GLY A 92 25.93 -4.12 3.11
CA GLY A 92 26.17 -4.75 4.41
C GLY A 92 25.00 -4.55 5.37
N GLY A 93 23.85 -5.17 5.13
CA GLY A 93 22.67 -5.08 5.99
C GLY A 93 22.33 -6.40 6.67
N ILE A 94 21.49 -6.33 7.69
CA ILE A 94 20.94 -7.48 8.41
C ILE A 94 19.45 -7.58 8.12
N LEU A 95 18.97 -8.78 7.78
CA LEU A 95 17.57 -9.10 7.58
C LEU A 95 17.12 -10.19 8.53
N ASP A 96 15.98 -9.99 9.19
CA ASP A 96 15.29 -11.03 9.91
C ASP A 96 14.04 -11.42 9.12
N ILE A 97 13.97 -12.69 8.75
CA ILE A 97 12.88 -13.22 7.91
C ILE A 97 12.12 -14.27 8.72
N TYR A 98 10.81 -14.09 8.81
CA TYR A 98 9.94 -15.05 9.46
C TYR A 98 9.25 -15.90 8.39
N LEU A 99 9.47 -17.20 8.46
CA LEU A 99 8.84 -18.21 7.60
C LEU A 99 7.71 -18.87 8.37
N GLU A 100 6.52 -18.83 7.82
CA GLU A 100 5.31 -19.38 8.40
C GLU A 100 4.73 -20.45 7.49
N PHE A 101 4.57 -21.66 8.02
CA PHE A 101 3.79 -22.69 7.36
C PHE A 101 2.30 -22.40 7.55
N ILE A 102 1.56 -22.24 6.47
CA ILE A 102 0.12 -22.03 6.47
C ILE A 102 -0.55 -23.26 5.85
N SER A 103 -1.33 -23.96 6.66
CA SER A 103 -2.08 -25.14 6.23
C SER A 103 -3.23 -24.75 5.32
N LYS A 104 -3.46 -25.50 4.27
CA LYS A 104 -4.64 -25.40 3.40
C LYS A 104 -5.99 -25.44 4.14
N ASN A 105 -6.02 -26.06 5.34
CA ASN A 105 -7.20 -26.15 6.17
C ASN A 105 -7.36 -25.00 7.16
N SER A 106 -6.45 -24.01 7.16
CA SER A 106 -6.50 -22.89 8.09
C SER A 106 -7.63 -21.92 7.74
N LYS A 107 -8.75 -22.03 8.45
CA LYS A 107 -9.86 -21.08 8.34
C LYS A 107 -9.46 -19.69 8.84
N SER A 108 -8.59 -19.62 9.85
CA SER A 108 -8.08 -18.36 10.37
C SER A 108 -7.30 -17.59 9.31
N ALA A 109 -6.39 -18.27 8.58
CA ALA A 109 -5.65 -17.66 7.48
C ALA A 109 -6.59 -17.16 6.38
N LEU A 110 -7.52 -18.01 5.94
CA LEU A 110 -8.47 -17.65 4.88
C LEU A 110 -9.28 -16.41 5.28
N ASN A 111 -9.78 -16.34 6.50
CA ASN A 111 -10.56 -15.19 6.98
C ASN A 111 -9.72 -13.90 7.03
N ILE A 112 -8.50 -13.96 7.59
CA ILE A 112 -7.59 -12.83 7.70
C ILE A 112 -7.25 -12.27 6.33
N PHE A 113 -6.77 -13.13 5.42
CA PHE A 113 -6.31 -12.67 4.11
C PHE A 113 -7.46 -12.28 3.18
N SER A 114 -8.63 -12.91 3.28
CA SER A 114 -9.84 -12.48 2.56
C SER A 114 -10.28 -11.09 2.97
N GLU A 115 -10.27 -10.79 4.27
CA GLU A 115 -10.61 -9.46 4.75
C GLU A 115 -9.52 -8.43 4.38
N ALA A 116 -8.23 -8.80 4.43
CA ALA A 116 -7.15 -7.94 3.96
C ALA A 116 -7.32 -7.58 2.46
N VAL A 117 -7.70 -8.55 1.61
CA VAL A 117 -8.06 -8.32 0.20
C VAL A 117 -9.26 -7.38 0.08
N ARG A 118 -10.31 -7.59 0.91
CA ARG A 118 -11.48 -6.72 0.91
C ARG A 118 -11.11 -5.27 1.24
N ILE A 119 -10.30 -5.07 2.30
CA ILE A 119 -9.81 -3.74 2.70
C ILE A 119 -9.06 -3.09 1.54
N ARG A 120 -8.13 -3.81 0.91
CA ARG A 120 -7.33 -3.28 -0.20
C ARG A 120 -8.17 -2.87 -1.42
N LYS A 121 -9.20 -3.67 -1.75
CA LYS A 121 -10.03 -3.44 -2.95
C LYS A 121 -11.18 -2.48 -2.73
N ARG A 122 -11.78 -2.49 -1.54
CA ARG A 122 -13.04 -1.80 -1.27
C ARG A 122 -12.95 -0.69 -0.22
N GLY A 123 -11.74 -0.39 0.24
CA GLY A 123 -11.54 0.58 1.31
C GLY A 123 -11.64 -0.03 2.71
N GLY A 124 -11.24 0.76 3.67
CA GLY A 124 -11.11 0.38 5.08
C GLY A 124 -9.65 0.31 5.52
N LYS A 125 -9.46 -0.07 6.78
CA LYS A 125 -8.16 -0.12 7.43
C LYS A 125 -8.08 -1.33 8.35
N GLY A 126 -6.89 -1.91 8.43
CA GLY A 126 -6.61 -3.01 9.34
C GLY A 126 -5.14 -3.07 9.73
N ILE A 127 -4.85 -3.87 10.73
CA ILE A 127 -3.48 -4.23 11.13
C ILE A 127 -3.45 -5.74 11.25
N ILE A 128 -2.65 -6.39 10.41
CA ILE A 128 -2.32 -7.80 10.60
C ILE A 128 -1.25 -7.87 11.69
N ILE A 129 -1.52 -8.65 12.72
CA ILE A 129 -0.59 -8.96 13.80
C ILE A 129 -0.07 -10.36 13.54
N THR A 130 1.24 -10.51 13.46
CA THR A 130 1.92 -11.81 13.45
C THR A 130 2.64 -11.97 14.78
N PHE A 131 2.27 -12.99 15.54
CA PHE A 131 2.98 -13.37 16.78
C PHE A 131 4.19 -14.19 16.39
N VAL A 132 5.38 -13.63 16.63
CA VAL A 132 6.64 -14.23 16.20
C VAL A 132 7.20 -15.11 17.33
N TYR A 133 7.20 -16.40 17.08
CA TYR A 133 7.83 -17.41 17.92
C TYR A 133 8.95 -18.07 17.13
N PRO A 134 10.20 -18.11 17.65
CA PRO A 134 11.38 -18.53 16.90
C PRO A 134 11.29 -19.91 16.24
N GLU A 135 10.74 -20.87 16.96
CA GLU A 135 10.41 -22.21 16.46
C GLU A 135 9.12 -22.72 17.09
N THR A 136 8.09 -22.93 16.29
CA THR A 136 6.83 -23.50 16.75
C THR A 136 6.27 -24.48 15.74
N VAL A 137 5.62 -25.53 16.23
CA VAL A 137 4.79 -26.41 15.39
C VAL A 137 3.53 -25.65 15.04
N ALA A 138 3.27 -25.45 13.77
CA ALA A 138 2.10 -24.77 13.28
C ALA A 138 0.85 -25.67 13.47
N LYS A 139 0.12 -25.47 14.56
CA LYS A 139 -1.22 -26.07 14.74
C LYS A 139 -2.28 -25.28 13.96
N ASP A 140 -2.14 -23.96 13.94
CA ASP A 140 -2.84 -22.99 13.12
C ASP A 140 -1.90 -21.77 12.97
N ILE A 141 -2.33 -20.72 12.28
CA ILE A 141 -1.52 -19.50 12.18
C ILE A 141 -1.54 -18.72 13.50
N TYR A 142 -0.41 -18.11 13.82
CA TYR A 142 -0.28 -17.18 14.94
C TYR A 142 -0.47 -15.74 14.43
N LYS A 143 -1.63 -15.49 13.81
CA LYS A 143 -1.99 -14.18 13.27
C LYS A 143 -3.38 -13.78 13.71
N SER A 144 -3.59 -12.47 13.77
CA SER A 144 -4.90 -11.85 13.92
C SER A 144 -4.98 -10.62 13.01
N LEU A 145 -6.17 -10.25 12.58
CA LEU A 145 -6.40 -8.98 11.90
C LEU A 145 -7.30 -8.12 12.76
N ILE A 146 -6.82 -6.95 13.15
CA ILE A 146 -7.63 -5.91 13.81
C ILE A 146 -8.12 -4.95 12.74
N THR A 147 -9.41 -4.70 12.73
CA THR A 147 -10.07 -3.67 11.94
C THR A 147 -10.66 -2.60 12.85
N GLU A 148 -11.25 -1.55 12.30
CA GLU A 148 -11.99 -0.54 13.07
C GLU A 148 -13.21 -1.13 13.81
N LYS A 149 -13.71 -2.28 13.35
CA LYS A 149 -14.97 -2.89 13.84
C LYS A 149 -14.74 -4.08 14.75
N GLU A 150 -13.78 -4.92 14.42
CA GLU A 150 -13.62 -6.24 15.06
C GLU A 150 -12.19 -6.77 14.99
N VAL A 151 -11.93 -7.83 15.74
CA VAL A 151 -10.72 -8.65 15.66
C VAL A 151 -11.07 -9.96 14.97
N ILE A 152 -10.45 -10.23 13.84
CA ILE A 152 -10.62 -11.45 13.06
C ILE A 152 -9.58 -12.48 13.47
N ALA A 153 -10.00 -13.71 13.70
CA ALA A 153 -9.16 -14.82 14.15
C ALA A 153 -8.29 -14.46 15.39
N PRO A 154 -8.91 -14.11 16.52
CA PRO A 154 -8.15 -13.73 17.70
C PRO A 154 -7.32 -14.89 18.22
N VAL A 155 -6.03 -14.67 18.49
CA VAL A 155 -5.17 -15.62 19.17
C VAL A 155 -5.41 -15.48 20.67
N GLU A 156 -6.12 -16.48 21.25
CA GLU A 156 -6.63 -16.40 22.63
C GLU A 156 -5.55 -16.24 23.71
N SER A 157 -4.35 -16.81 23.49
CA SER A 157 -3.20 -16.63 24.38
C SER A 157 -2.64 -15.20 24.40
N GLU A 158 -3.02 -14.37 23.42
CA GLU A 158 -2.40 -13.07 23.16
C GLU A 158 -3.38 -11.89 23.35
N LYS A 159 -4.43 -12.09 24.14
CA LYS A 159 -5.49 -11.09 24.38
C LYS A 159 -4.97 -9.72 24.81
N MET A 160 -3.92 -9.69 25.62
CA MET A 160 -3.31 -8.46 26.09
C MET A 160 -2.72 -7.64 24.93
N ILE A 161 -1.93 -8.27 24.05
CA ILE A 161 -1.35 -7.62 22.88
C ILE A 161 -2.43 -7.16 21.91
N LEU A 162 -3.47 -7.98 21.69
CA LEU A 162 -4.62 -7.59 20.86
C LEU A 162 -5.31 -6.35 21.43
N SER A 163 -5.55 -6.30 22.76
CA SER A 163 -6.16 -5.14 23.41
C SER A 163 -5.32 -3.87 23.29
N ILE A 164 -3.98 -3.98 23.48
CA ILE A 164 -3.08 -2.83 23.34
C ILE A 164 -3.06 -2.34 21.89
N THR A 165 -2.94 -3.25 20.92
CA THR A 165 -2.95 -2.90 19.49
C THR A 165 -4.26 -2.23 19.09
N GLN A 166 -5.39 -2.71 19.62
CA GLN A 166 -6.71 -2.12 19.36
C GLN A 166 -6.82 -0.70 19.95
N LYS A 167 -6.32 -0.46 21.15
CA LYS A 167 -6.25 0.88 21.75
C LYS A 167 -5.37 1.84 20.96
N LYS A 168 -4.26 1.36 20.40
CA LYS A 168 -3.31 2.14 19.62
C LYS A 168 -3.56 2.09 18.09
N PHE A 169 -4.69 1.55 17.66
CA PHE A 169 -4.98 1.28 16.24
C PHE A 169 -4.71 2.49 15.34
N SER A 170 -5.28 3.65 15.67
CA SER A 170 -5.11 4.87 14.87
C SER A 170 -3.66 5.39 14.86
N GLU A 171 -2.92 5.23 15.97
CA GLU A 171 -1.51 5.62 16.07
C GLU A 171 -0.64 4.73 15.19
N LEU A 172 -0.81 3.42 15.30
CA LEU A 172 -0.06 2.42 14.53
C LEU A 172 -0.32 2.54 13.04
N LEU A 173 -1.58 2.77 12.64
CA LEU A 173 -1.93 3.00 11.23
C LEU A 173 -1.31 4.28 10.66
N ARG A 174 -1.17 5.35 11.44
CA ARG A 174 -0.51 6.58 10.99
C ARG A 174 0.94 6.35 10.56
N LYS A 175 1.63 5.38 11.15
CA LYS A 175 2.98 5.00 10.73
C LYS A 175 3.01 4.47 9.29
N ARG A 176 1.92 3.87 8.80
CA ARG A 176 1.74 3.33 7.44
C ARG A 176 2.86 2.40 6.95
N LYS A 177 3.67 1.92 7.85
CA LYS A 177 4.78 0.98 7.59
C LYS A 177 4.71 -0.18 8.59
N PRO A 178 5.11 -1.37 8.16
CA PRO A 178 5.22 -2.49 9.09
C PRO A 178 6.36 -2.24 10.09
N GLY A 179 6.30 -2.96 11.21
CA GLY A 179 7.33 -2.90 12.25
C GLY A 179 7.27 -4.09 13.19
N PHE A 180 8.42 -4.38 13.81
CA PHE A 180 8.50 -5.38 14.86
C PHE A 180 8.45 -4.69 16.23
N TYR A 181 7.68 -5.28 17.15
CA TYR A 181 7.40 -4.72 18.47
C TYR A 181 7.58 -5.79 19.54
N THR A 182 8.00 -5.34 20.72
CA THR A 182 8.02 -6.15 21.93
C THR A 182 7.12 -5.52 22.98
N LEU A 183 6.63 -6.35 23.89
CA LEU A 183 5.88 -5.88 25.04
C LEU A 183 6.86 -5.40 26.13
N HIS A 184 6.71 -4.15 26.56
CA HIS A 184 7.52 -3.58 27.64
C HIS A 184 6.62 -2.70 28.52
N ASN A 185 6.56 -2.98 29.82
CA ASN A 185 5.71 -2.25 30.81
C ASN A 185 4.25 -2.11 30.31
N ASP A 186 3.64 -3.21 29.87
CA ASP A 186 2.26 -3.25 29.35
C ASP A 186 2.02 -2.37 28.12
N ASP A 187 3.08 -2.08 27.34
CA ASP A 187 3.00 -1.33 26.10
C ASP A 187 3.81 -1.95 24.96
N LEU A 188 3.40 -1.65 23.72
CA LEU A 188 4.12 -2.09 22.52
C LEU A 188 5.18 -1.07 22.14
N VAL A 189 6.44 -1.48 22.20
CA VAL A 189 7.59 -0.68 21.83
C VAL A 189 8.20 -1.21 20.53
N GLU A 190 8.32 -0.35 19.52
CA GLU A 190 8.97 -0.69 18.25
C GLU A 190 10.44 -1.01 18.52
N THR A 191 10.87 -2.21 18.13
CA THR A 191 12.15 -2.77 18.52
C THR A 191 12.82 -3.40 17.30
N LYS A 192 14.15 -3.36 17.26
CA LYS A 192 14.92 -4.13 16.28
C LYS A 192 15.19 -5.52 16.83
N LEU A 193 15.03 -6.54 15.99
CA LEU A 193 15.44 -7.89 16.34
C LEU A 193 16.95 -7.93 16.54
N THR A 194 17.37 -8.47 17.67
CA THR A 194 18.79 -8.63 18.04
C THR A 194 19.20 -10.09 18.18
N SER A 195 18.22 -11.02 18.10
CA SER A 195 18.45 -12.46 18.22
C SER A 195 17.29 -13.24 17.59
N VAL A 196 17.62 -14.37 16.95
CA VAL A 196 16.63 -15.35 16.45
C VAL A 196 15.79 -16.00 17.56
N LYS A 197 16.16 -15.83 18.84
CA LYS A 197 15.39 -16.32 19.99
C LYS A 197 14.40 -15.30 20.54
N MET A 198 14.38 -14.09 19.99
CA MET A 198 13.54 -13.00 20.46
C MET A 198 12.08 -13.26 20.06
N GLN A 199 11.18 -13.15 21.02
CA GLN A 199 9.73 -13.19 20.80
C GLN A 199 9.18 -11.78 20.71
N GLY A 200 8.13 -11.62 19.92
CA GLY A 200 7.45 -10.34 19.78
C GLY A 200 6.32 -10.40 18.77
N VAL A 201 5.91 -9.24 18.30
CA VAL A 201 4.86 -9.13 17.30
C VAL A 201 5.32 -8.30 16.11
N TYR A 202 5.00 -8.77 14.93
CA TYR A 202 5.15 -8.01 13.72
C TYR A 202 3.79 -7.44 13.33
N LEU A 203 3.72 -6.12 13.23
CA LEU A 203 2.51 -5.39 12.88
C LEU A 203 2.60 -4.90 11.44
N GLU A 204 1.62 -5.26 10.64
CA GLU A 204 1.54 -4.91 9.23
C GLU A 204 0.25 -4.14 8.95
N PRO A 205 0.32 -2.81 8.69
CA PRO A 205 -0.84 -2.03 8.30
C PRO A 205 -1.40 -2.48 6.95
N VAL A 206 -2.69 -2.74 6.92
CA VAL A 206 -3.47 -3.05 5.71
C VAL A 206 -4.33 -1.85 5.38
N LEU A 207 -4.02 -1.21 4.25
CA LEU A 207 -4.71 -0.03 3.77
C LEU A 207 -5.25 -0.27 2.36
N SER A 208 -6.26 0.48 1.96
CA SER A 208 -6.74 0.49 0.57
C SER A 208 -5.62 0.87 -0.39
N VAL A 209 -5.68 0.33 -1.60
CA VAL A 209 -4.75 0.72 -2.67
C VAL A 209 -4.99 2.19 -3.00
N PRO A 210 -3.94 3.03 -3.01
CA PRO A 210 -4.10 4.42 -3.37
C PRO A 210 -4.80 4.56 -4.71
N THR A 211 -5.91 5.30 -4.75
CA THR A 211 -6.74 5.46 -5.95
C THR A 211 -6.63 6.88 -6.48
N VAL A 212 -6.34 7.00 -7.77
CA VAL A 212 -6.38 8.28 -8.48
C VAL A 212 -7.70 8.38 -9.23
N TYR A 213 -8.53 9.32 -8.82
CA TYR A 213 -9.76 9.71 -9.52
C TYR A 213 -9.43 10.86 -10.46
N ILE A 214 -9.53 10.61 -11.76
CA ILE A 214 -9.25 11.58 -12.82
C ILE A 214 -10.59 12.15 -13.32
N PHE A 215 -10.88 13.37 -12.95
CA PHE A 215 -12.06 14.10 -13.41
C PHE A 215 -11.78 14.78 -14.75
N GLY A 216 -12.35 14.25 -15.81
CA GLY A 216 -12.19 14.65 -17.21
C GLY A 216 -11.46 13.57 -18.02
N GLY A 217 -12.09 13.06 -19.10
CA GLY A 217 -11.57 12.03 -20.02
C GLY A 217 -10.84 12.59 -21.26
N GLY A 218 -10.22 13.78 -21.15
CA GLY A 218 -9.53 14.46 -22.25
C GLY A 218 -8.15 13.90 -22.59
N HIS A 219 -7.41 14.63 -23.44
CA HIS A 219 -6.07 14.21 -23.93
C HIS A 219 -5.06 13.99 -22.81
N ILE A 220 -5.02 14.88 -21.79
CA ILE A 220 -4.11 14.70 -20.65
C ILE A 220 -4.41 13.41 -19.91
N SER A 221 -5.71 13.11 -19.68
CA SER A 221 -6.14 11.91 -18.95
C SER A 221 -5.76 10.62 -19.69
N GLN A 222 -5.80 10.61 -21.02
CA GLN A 222 -5.37 9.46 -21.82
C GLN A 222 -3.87 9.19 -21.66
N LYS A 223 -3.04 10.22 -21.47
CA LYS A 223 -1.60 10.07 -21.22
C LYS A 223 -1.32 9.78 -19.75
N LEU A 224 -2.14 10.30 -18.85
CA LEU A 224 -1.98 10.18 -17.41
C LEU A 224 -2.36 8.78 -16.90
N ALA A 225 -3.48 8.22 -17.35
CA ALA A 225 -4.00 6.96 -16.83
C ALA A 225 -2.99 5.79 -16.89
N PRO A 226 -2.31 5.48 -18.01
CA PRO A 226 -1.32 4.42 -18.07
C PRO A 226 -0.10 4.70 -17.16
N LEU A 227 0.35 5.93 -17.04
CA LEU A 227 1.47 6.30 -16.18
C LEU A 227 1.13 6.12 -14.70
N VAL A 228 -0.07 6.52 -14.29
CA VAL A 228 -0.58 6.35 -12.93
C VAL A 228 -0.70 4.86 -12.60
N LYS A 229 -1.21 4.06 -13.54
CA LYS A 229 -1.29 2.60 -13.39
C LYS A 229 0.09 1.95 -13.25
N MET A 230 1.05 2.36 -14.09
CA MET A 230 2.43 1.86 -14.08
C MET A 230 3.11 2.09 -12.72
N VAL A 231 2.79 3.17 -12.01
CA VAL A 231 3.32 3.46 -10.67
C VAL A 231 2.45 2.94 -9.53
N ASN A 232 1.60 1.95 -9.81
CA ASN A 232 0.82 1.18 -8.83
C ASN A 232 -0.24 1.99 -8.05
N PHE A 233 -0.97 2.87 -8.71
CA PHE A 233 -2.24 3.38 -8.24
C PHE A 233 -3.40 2.61 -8.90
N LYS A 234 -4.54 2.54 -8.24
CA LYS A 234 -5.81 2.26 -8.90
C LYS A 234 -6.23 3.52 -9.66
N VAL A 235 -6.74 3.34 -10.88
CA VAL A 235 -7.12 4.45 -11.78
C VAL A 235 -8.61 4.41 -12.05
N VAL A 236 -9.30 5.49 -11.71
CA VAL A 236 -10.71 5.70 -12.03
C VAL A 236 -10.83 6.97 -12.86
N VAL A 237 -11.36 6.86 -14.08
CA VAL A 237 -11.58 8.01 -14.97
C VAL A 237 -13.07 8.36 -14.97
N ILE A 238 -13.38 9.64 -14.88
CA ILE A 238 -14.75 10.16 -14.78
C ILE A 238 -14.93 11.27 -15.81
N ASP A 239 -15.96 11.17 -16.64
CA ASP A 239 -16.38 12.28 -17.52
C ASP A 239 -17.92 12.32 -17.62
N ASP A 240 -18.48 13.48 -17.86
CA ASP A 240 -19.92 13.72 -18.01
C ASP A 240 -20.42 13.45 -19.44
N ARG A 241 -19.54 13.04 -20.36
CA ARG A 241 -19.82 12.77 -21.77
C ARG A 241 -19.46 11.35 -22.13
N ALA A 242 -20.40 10.63 -22.77
CA ALA A 242 -20.24 9.23 -23.13
C ALA A 242 -19.01 8.96 -24.03
N GLU A 243 -18.75 9.85 -25.00
CA GLU A 243 -17.61 9.71 -25.91
C GLU A 243 -16.24 9.90 -25.23
N PHE A 244 -16.20 10.45 -24.01
CA PHE A 244 -14.98 10.63 -23.21
C PHE A 244 -14.89 9.67 -22.04
N ALA A 245 -16.04 9.18 -21.52
CA ALA A 245 -16.14 8.15 -20.50
C ALA A 245 -16.29 6.76 -21.14
N ASP A 246 -15.34 6.37 -21.98
CA ASP A 246 -15.32 5.10 -22.70
C ASP A 246 -14.11 4.26 -22.29
N GLN A 247 -14.35 3.00 -21.88
CA GLN A 247 -13.29 2.05 -21.47
C GLN A 247 -12.29 1.81 -22.61
N ALA A 248 -12.71 1.85 -23.87
CA ALA A 248 -11.80 1.68 -25.01
C ALA A 248 -10.76 2.80 -25.12
N ARG A 249 -11.06 3.99 -24.59
CA ARG A 249 -10.12 5.12 -24.52
C ARG A 249 -9.13 5.00 -23.36
N PHE A 250 -9.47 4.20 -22.35
CA PHE A 250 -8.70 4.02 -21.11
C PHE A 250 -8.53 2.54 -20.76
N PRO A 251 -7.81 1.77 -21.61
CA PRO A 251 -7.64 0.33 -21.42
C PRO A 251 -6.91 -0.01 -20.10
N ASP A 252 -6.07 0.89 -19.60
CA ASP A 252 -5.31 0.72 -18.37
C ASP A 252 -6.07 1.19 -17.11
N ALA A 253 -7.24 1.83 -17.26
CA ALA A 253 -8.04 2.24 -16.10
C ALA A 253 -8.75 1.03 -15.48
N ASP A 254 -8.80 1.02 -14.15
CA ASP A 254 -9.54 -0.01 -13.40
C ASP A 254 -11.04 0.20 -13.50
N GLU A 255 -11.47 1.45 -13.74
CA GLU A 255 -12.86 1.82 -13.88
C GLU A 255 -13.01 3.10 -14.68
N VAL A 256 -14.04 3.17 -15.53
CA VAL A 256 -14.44 4.38 -16.25
C VAL A 256 -15.89 4.67 -15.94
N ILE A 257 -16.17 5.87 -15.43
CA ILE A 257 -17.50 6.26 -14.95
C ILE A 257 -18.06 7.38 -15.82
N LEU A 258 -19.22 7.13 -16.42
CA LEU A 258 -20.04 8.16 -17.06
C LEU A 258 -21.00 8.73 -16.02
N GLU A 259 -20.73 9.92 -15.54
CA GLU A 259 -21.57 10.59 -14.54
C GLU A 259 -21.33 12.09 -14.50
N ASP A 260 -22.35 12.85 -14.11
CA ASP A 260 -22.24 14.27 -13.81
C ASP A 260 -21.25 14.52 -12.66
N PHE A 261 -20.38 15.51 -12.83
CA PHE A 261 -19.35 15.83 -11.84
C PHE A 261 -19.91 16.25 -10.47
N SER A 262 -21.13 16.74 -10.40
CA SER A 262 -21.79 17.09 -9.14
C SER A 262 -22.35 15.87 -8.39
N LYS A 263 -22.68 14.78 -9.10
CA LYS A 263 -23.33 13.58 -8.56
C LYS A 263 -22.35 12.46 -8.27
N VAL A 264 -21.23 12.40 -9.00
CA VAL A 264 -20.30 11.28 -8.92
C VAL A 264 -19.70 11.10 -7.51
N PHE A 265 -19.55 12.17 -6.74
CA PHE A 265 -19.04 12.11 -5.37
C PHE A 265 -19.90 11.31 -4.39
N GLU A 266 -21.18 11.11 -4.72
CA GLU A 266 -22.10 10.24 -3.95
C GLU A 266 -21.91 8.76 -4.30
N LYS A 267 -21.30 8.44 -5.46
CA LYS A 267 -21.13 7.08 -5.99
C LYS A 267 -19.75 6.50 -5.77
N ILE A 268 -18.73 7.37 -5.60
CA ILE A 268 -17.34 6.95 -5.40
C ILE A 268 -16.96 7.03 -3.92
N GLN A 269 -16.08 6.14 -3.51
CA GLN A 269 -15.59 6.12 -2.13
C GLN A 269 -14.25 6.86 -2.05
N ILE A 270 -14.27 8.03 -1.44
CA ILE A 270 -13.10 8.88 -1.23
C ILE A 270 -12.68 8.81 0.24
N ASP A 271 -11.42 8.49 0.47
CA ASP A 271 -10.79 8.39 1.79
C ASP A 271 -9.39 9.03 1.76
N GLU A 272 -8.66 8.93 2.87
CA GLU A 272 -7.28 9.43 2.98
C GLU A 272 -6.24 8.68 2.16
N THR A 273 -6.62 7.73 1.30
CA THR A 273 -5.77 7.11 0.28
C THR A 273 -6.14 7.55 -1.12
N SER A 274 -7.11 8.45 -1.25
CA SER A 274 -7.65 8.93 -2.53
C SER A 274 -6.91 10.19 -3.01
N TYR A 275 -6.62 10.23 -4.31
CA TYR A 275 -5.96 11.32 -5.02
C TYR A 275 -6.93 11.85 -6.07
N LEU A 276 -7.32 13.11 -5.97
CA LEU A 276 -8.27 13.72 -6.89
C LEU A 276 -7.52 14.61 -7.89
N VAL A 277 -7.60 14.26 -9.16
CA VAL A 277 -6.95 14.94 -10.28
C VAL A 277 -8.03 15.59 -11.15
N ILE A 278 -8.14 16.91 -11.10
CA ILE A 278 -9.16 17.69 -11.79
C ILE A 278 -8.54 18.25 -13.07
N VAL A 279 -8.89 17.63 -14.21
CA VAL A 279 -8.41 17.98 -15.56
C VAL A 279 -9.58 18.08 -16.55
N THR A 280 -10.68 18.69 -16.10
CA THR A 280 -11.91 18.82 -16.88
C THR A 280 -11.80 19.81 -18.03
N ARG A 281 -12.79 19.84 -18.92
CA ARG A 281 -12.81 20.70 -20.13
C ARG A 281 -13.02 22.19 -19.88
N GLY A 282 -13.14 22.65 -18.66
CA GLY A 282 -13.37 24.09 -18.46
C GLY A 282 -13.54 24.51 -17.01
N HIS A 283 -13.48 25.81 -16.79
CA HIS A 283 -13.50 26.40 -15.45
C HIS A 283 -14.81 26.16 -14.66
N LEU A 284 -15.92 25.86 -15.33
CA LEU A 284 -17.20 25.55 -14.65
C LEU A 284 -17.14 24.16 -14.00
N SER A 285 -16.76 23.14 -14.76
CA SER A 285 -16.61 21.77 -14.27
C SER A 285 -15.48 21.67 -13.24
N ASP A 286 -14.34 22.34 -13.48
CA ASP A 286 -13.24 22.39 -12.49
C ASP A 286 -13.72 22.97 -11.15
N ASN A 287 -14.56 24.02 -11.19
CA ASN A 287 -15.08 24.64 -9.97
C ASN A 287 -16.01 23.70 -9.21
N ILE A 288 -16.88 22.95 -9.91
CA ILE A 288 -17.77 21.95 -9.31
C ILE A 288 -16.94 20.84 -8.66
N CYS A 289 -16.02 20.26 -9.41
CA CYS A 289 -15.16 19.21 -8.91
C CYS A 289 -14.33 19.65 -7.68
N LEU A 290 -13.73 20.86 -7.75
CA LEU A 290 -12.92 21.36 -6.65
C LEU A 290 -13.75 21.64 -5.40
N GLU A 291 -14.95 22.21 -5.54
CA GLU A 291 -15.85 22.46 -4.40
C GLU A 291 -16.24 21.15 -3.69
N MET A 292 -16.56 20.10 -4.46
CA MET A 292 -16.88 18.79 -3.89
C MET A 292 -15.65 18.10 -3.29
N ALA A 293 -14.51 18.17 -3.98
CA ALA A 293 -13.25 17.59 -3.52
C ALA A 293 -12.79 18.17 -2.17
N LEU A 294 -12.99 19.47 -1.95
CA LEU A 294 -12.62 20.14 -0.69
C LEU A 294 -13.42 19.67 0.52
N LYS A 295 -14.56 19.01 0.33
CA LYS A 295 -15.41 18.42 1.38
C LYS A 295 -15.00 16.99 1.74
N THR A 296 -14.01 16.43 1.06
CA THR A 296 -13.55 15.04 1.22
C THR A 296 -12.26 14.95 2.04
N ASP A 297 -11.96 13.74 2.51
CA ASP A 297 -10.72 13.40 3.19
C ASP A 297 -9.60 12.98 2.24
N ALA A 298 -9.72 13.29 0.95
CA ALA A 298 -8.69 12.96 -0.04
C ALA A 298 -7.31 13.50 0.37
N ILE A 299 -6.29 12.65 0.23
CA ILE A 299 -4.90 12.99 0.60
C ILE A 299 -4.30 14.03 -0.34
N TYR A 300 -4.79 14.08 -1.58
CA TYR A 300 -4.32 14.96 -2.64
C TYR A 300 -5.51 15.51 -3.44
N ILE A 301 -5.47 16.79 -3.70
CA ILE A 301 -6.39 17.47 -4.62
C ILE A 301 -5.54 18.33 -5.56
N GLY A 302 -5.53 17.97 -6.83
CA GLY A 302 -4.81 18.73 -7.86
C GLY A 302 -5.76 19.26 -8.94
N MET A 303 -5.57 20.50 -9.37
CA MET A 303 -6.39 21.11 -10.42
C MET A 303 -5.53 21.71 -11.52
N ILE A 304 -5.88 21.38 -12.78
CA ILE A 304 -5.19 21.95 -13.94
C ILE A 304 -5.58 23.41 -14.19
N GLY A 305 -4.61 24.20 -14.60
CA GLY A 305 -4.85 25.56 -15.07
C GLY A 305 -3.70 26.50 -14.73
N SER A 306 -3.67 27.64 -15.43
CA SER A 306 -2.73 28.72 -15.12
C SER A 306 -3.00 29.33 -13.74
N ARG A 307 -2.02 30.02 -13.16
CA ARG A 307 -2.20 30.77 -11.91
C ARG A 307 -3.40 31.71 -11.97
N ARG A 308 -3.60 32.39 -13.12
CA ARG A 308 -4.76 33.29 -13.34
C ARG A 308 -6.08 32.53 -13.26
N LYS A 309 -6.17 31.34 -13.87
CA LYS A 309 -7.38 30.47 -13.80
C LYS A 309 -7.65 30.01 -12.37
N ARG A 310 -6.62 29.54 -11.65
CA ARG A 310 -6.69 29.17 -10.23
C ARG A 310 -7.29 30.30 -9.39
N ASP A 311 -6.74 31.50 -9.51
CA ASP A 311 -7.16 32.66 -8.71
C ASP A 311 -8.64 33.02 -8.96
N LEU A 312 -9.12 32.85 -10.19
CA LEU A 312 -10.54 33.06 -10.53
C LEU A 312 -11.44 31.99 -9.90
N VAL A 313 -11.01 30.71 -9.91
CA VAL A 313 -11.75 29.63 -9.28
C VAL A 313 -11.77 29.81 -7.77
N TYR A 314 -10.63 30.12 -7.15
CA TYR A 314 -10.51 30.36 -5.71
C TYR A 314 -11.41 31.48 -5.21
N LYS A 315 -11.45 32.61 -5.95
CA LYS A 315 -12.37 33.71 -5.63
C LYS A 315 -13.84 33.29 -5.59
N LYS A 316 -14.27 32.41 -6.51
CA LYS A 316 -15.65 31.89 -6.54
C LYS A 316 -15.93 30.97 -5.35
N ILE A 317 -14.98 30.11 -5.01
CA ILE A 317 -15.09 29.16 -3.89
C ILE A 317 -15.13 29.89 -2.54
N ILE A 318 -14.29 30.91 -2.36
CA ILE A 318 -14.29 31.74 -1.15
C ILE A 318 -15.63 32.46 -0.98
N LYS A 319 -16.23 32.98 -2.07
CA LYS A 319 -17.57 33.60 -2.02
C LYS A 319 -18.67 32.62 -1.59
N LYS A 320 -18.47 31.30 -1.71
CA LYS A 320 -19.37 30.25 -1.24
C LYS A 320 -19.12 29.84 0.22
N GLY A 321 -18.22 30.54 0.94
CA GLY A 321 -17.97 30.32 2.36
C GLY A 321 -16.84 29.32 2.68
N ILE A 322 -16.10 28.84 1.69
CA ILE A 322 -14.91 27.99 1.94
C ILE A 322 -13.72 28.89 2.25
N SER A 323 -13.05 28.63 3.37
CA SER A 323 -11.94 29.45 3.84
C SER A 323 -10.69 29.30 2.96
N LYS A 324 -9.81 30.30 3.01
CA LYS A 324 -8.56 30.31 2.24
C LYS A 324 -7.61 29.20 2.68
N GLU A 325 -7.59 28.89 3.96
CA GLU A 325 -6.74 27.85 4.56
C GLU A 325 -7.07 26.44 4.00
N VAL A 326 -8.34 26.19 3.70
CA VAL A 326 -8.76 24.93 3.06
C VAL A 326 -8.22 24.84 1.62
N LEU A 327 -8.06 25.96 0.93
CA LEU A 327 -7.50 26.00 -0.42
C LEU A 327 -5.98 25.79 -0.46
N ASP A 328 -5.27 26.01 0.65
CA ASP A 328 -3.82 25.79 0.72
C ASP A 328 -3.41 24.31 0.53
N ARG A 329 -4.36 23.38 0.71
CA ARG A 329 -4.14 21.94 0.44
C ARG A 329 -4.25 21.58 -1.05
N VAL A 330 -4.65 22.53 -1.91
CA VAL A 330 -4.88 22.28 -3.33
C VAL A 330 -3.61 22.55 -4.14
N HIS A 331 -3.19 21.57 -4.91
CA HIS A 331 -2.10 21.68 -5.87
C HIS A 331 -2.62 22.30 -7.16
N ALA A 332 -2.46 23.62 -7.32
CA ALA A 332 -2.89 24.36 -8.51
C ALA A 332 -1.90 25.50 -8.84
N PRO A 333 -1.27 25.48 -10.00
CA PRO A 333 -1.33 24.46 -11.07
C PRO A 333 -0.91 23.07 -10.59
N ILE A 334 -1.61 22.02 -11.08
CA ILE A 334 -1.29 20.61 -10.78
C ILE A 334 0.06 20.23 -11.38
N GLY A 335 0.80 19.36 -10.69
CA GLY A 335 2.06 18.79 -11.14
C GLY A 335 3.30 19.57 -10.66
N LEU A 336 4.45 18.89 -10.66
CA LEU A 336 5.73 19.52 -10.37
C LEU A 336 6.13 20.47 -11.50
N ASN A 337 6.75 21.60 -11.16
CA ASN A 337 7.25 22.53 -12.17
C ASN A 337 8.49 21.95 -12.87
N ILE A 338 8.28 21.36 -14.04
CA ILE A 338 9.31 20.80 -14.93
C ILE A 338 9.30 21.47 -16.31
N ASN A 339 8.63 22.63 -16.42
CA ASN A 339 8.41 23.34 -17.68
C ASN A 339 7.68 22.50 -18.75
N ALA A 340 6.70 21.70 -18.31
CA ALA A 340 5.90 20.85 -19.18
C ALA A 340 4.96 21.67 -20.07
N GLU A 341 4.92 21.36 -21.38
CA GLU A 341 4.10 22.05 -22.38
C GLU A 341 3.10 21.09 -23.06
N THR A 342 3.53 19.86 -23.36
CA THR A 342 2.69 18.86 -24.06
C THR A 342 1.81 18.07 -23.07
N PRO A 343 0.69 17.47 -23.53
CA PRO A 343 -0.12 16.60 -22.68
C PRO A 343 0.67 15.46 -22.03
N GLU A 344 1.64 14.89 -22.72
CA GLU A 344 2.55 13.85 -22.24
C GLU A 344 3.44 14.36 -21.11
N GLU A 345 4.06 15.50 -21.29
CA GLU A 345 4.92 16.12 -20.27
C GLU A 345 4.12 16.56 -19.04
N ILE A 346 2.91 17.10 -19.25
CA ILE A 346 1.99 17.46 -18.16
C ILE A 346 1.59 16.20 -17.37
N ALA A 347 1.32 15.08 -18.05
CA ALA A 347 1.02 13.81 -17.39
C ALA A 347 2.20 13.32 -16.54
N ILE A 348 3.44 13.41 -17.04
CA ILE A 348 4.67 13.10 -16.29
C ILE A 348 4.81 14.01 -15.06
N SER A 349 4.60 15.30 -15.22
CA SER A 349 4.63 16.30 -14.14
C SER A 349 3.64 15.95 -13.03
N ILE A 350 2.40 15.60 -13.40
CA ILE A 350 1.35 15.18 -12.46
C ILE A 350 1.75 13.90 -11.73
N VAL A 351 2.18 12.85 -12.45
CA VAL A 351 2.59 11.57 -11.84
C VAL A 351 3.75 11.77 -10.86
N ALA A 352 4.73 12.59 -11.23
CA ALA A 352 5.85 12.91 -10.35
C ALA A 352 5.39 13.57 -9.03
N GLU A 353 4.39 14.48 -9.08
CA GLU A 353 3.81 15.08 -7.90
C GLU A 353 3.01 14.07 -7.07
N LEU A 354 2.21 13.19 -7.70
CA LEU A 354 1.49 12.12 -7.01
C LEU A 354 2.46 11.19 -6.26
N ILE A 355 3.58 10.79 -6.90
CA ILE A 355 4.63 9.97 -6.28
C ILE A 355 5.26 10.70 -5.10
N LYS A 356 5.57 11.99 -5.24
CA LYS A 356 6.13 12.82 -4.17
C LYS A 356 5.18 12.86 -2.97
N VAL A 357 3.91 13.21 -3.18
CA VAL A 357 2.91 13.28 -2.10
C VAL A 357 2.73 11.93 -1.43
N ARG A 358 2.70 10.83 -2.20
CA ARG A 358 2.67 9.48 -1.65
C ARG A 358 3.90 9.19 -0.78
N GLY A 359 5.08 9.59 -1.23
CA GLY A 359 6.33 9.41 -0.49
C GLY A 359 6.43 10.27 0.77
N ASP A 360 5.97 11.53 0.72
CA ASP A 360 6.00 12.45 1.85
C ASP A 360 5.02 12.05 2.97
N LYS A 361 3.85 11.55 2.60
CA LYS A 361 2.79 11.14 3.53
C LYS A 361 2.79 9.64 3.86
N LEU A 362 3.47 8.84 3.04
CA LEU A 362 3.81 7.44 3.29
C LEU A 362 5.32 7.40 3.47
N PRO A 363 5.88 7.40 4.69
CA PRO A 363 7.32 7.32 4.89
C PRO A 363 7.84 5.92 4.51
N LEU A 364 7.86 5.63 3.24
CA LEU A 364 8.72 4.65 2.63
C LEU A 364 10.13 5.21 2.84
N GLY A 365 10.92 4.61 3.73
CA GLY A 365 12.20 5.10 4.23
C GLY A 365 12.91 6.05 3.25
N LYS A 366 13.26 7.23 3.72
CA LYS A 366 13.92 8.25 2.91
C LYS A 366 15.10 7.60 2.21
N LYS A 367 15.04 7.48 0.90
CA LYS A 367 16.24 7.32 0.10
C LYS A 367 16.94 8.66 0.13
N ASP A 368 18.02 8.76 0.87
CA ASP A 368 18.97 9.86 0.76
C ASP A 368 19.70 9.73 -0.58
N TRP A 369 19.03 10.14 -1.65
CA TRP A 369 19.70 10.47 -2.88
C TRP A 369 20.40 11.82 -2.63
N LYS A 370 21.63 11.77 -2.15
CA LYS A 370 22.54 12.91 -2.29
C LYS A 370 22.92 12.95 -3.78
N VAL A 371 22.34 13.89 -4.51
CA VAL A 371 22.84 14.35 -5.81
C VAL A 371 24.06 15.21 -5.54
#